data_36312d4d9002255a61e2766824efb509
#
_entry.id   36312d4d9002255a61e2766824efb509
#
_cell.length_a   1.000
_cell.length_b   1.000
_cell.length_c   1.000
_cell.angle_alpha   90.00
_cell.angle_beta   90.00
_cell.angle_gamma   90.00
#
_symmetry.space_group_name_H-M   'P 1'
#
loop_
_entity.id
_entity.type
_entity.pdbx_description
1 polymer ?
#
loop_
_entity_poly.entity_id
_entity_poly.type
_entity_poly.pdbx_seq_one_letter_code
_entity_poly.pdbx_strand_id
1 'polypeptide(L)'
;MSDLDTTNEETAAASAPAKRRGRPKKRVQEGTETAAKKRGRPKKTEQAAPTRRERPKELVFALDIGTRSVIGIVAEQRDGLLHILATDRLEHRTRAMLDGQIHDVPQVAAIIREVKHRLMERTGPLTSAAVAAAGRALYTMTADAEQDFTGTITPAQQRDLDFAGVQEAQKKLAHSHTVDDPTRYYCVGYSTIRYTLDGNELKTLIGQRGRKATATVIATFLPRQVVDSMQSALRETHLEMRALTLEPIAGINVLIPPTMRHLNLVLVDIGAGTSDVAITRNGSVIAYGMVPMAGDEITESISREYLLDFNIAEDIKRKAADGQDVSFTDILGMKLSLTADQVLAAIKPGGEH
;
A
#
# COMPACT_ATOMS: atom_id res chain seq x y z
N MET A 1 -53.44 26.15 -36.47
CA MET A 1 -53.16 26.30 -37.89
C MET A 1 -52.03 25.37 -38.16
N SER A 2 -52.47 24.25 -38.52
CA SER A 2 -52.39 23.49 -39.80
C SER A 2 -50.98 22.95 -40.00
N ASP A 3 -50.79 21.73 -39.86
CA ASP A 3 -51.22 20.52 -40.54
C ASP A 3 -50.15 19.98 -41.50
N LEU A 4 -50.07 18.68 -41.40
CA LEU A 4 -49.82 17.60 -42.39
C LEU A 4 -48.36 17.23 -42.64
N ASP A 5 -47.94 16.07 -42.16
CA ASP A 5 -48.28 14.69 -42.61
C ASP A 5 -47.62 14.34 -43.94
N THR A 6 -46.82 13.29 -43.94
CA THR A 6 -46.91 12.15 -44.85
C THR A 6 -45.71 11.17 -44.68
N THR A 7 -46.06 10.04 -44.14
CA THR A 7 -45.74 8.63 -44.49
C THR A 7 -44.96 8.38 -45.81
N ASN A 8 -44.02 7.47 -45.78
CA ASN A 8 -44.05 6.32 -46.69
C ASN A 8 -43.23 5.13 -46.16
N GLU A 9 -43.93 4.01 -46.23
CA GLU A 9 -43.51 2.63 -45.99
C GLU A 9 -42.74 2.03 -47.19
N GLU A 10 -42.37 0.77 -46.94
CA GLU A 10 -42.02 -0.30 -47.88
C GLU A 10 -40.52 -0.41 -48.25
N THR A 11 -39.90 -1.56 -48.22
CA THR A 11 -40.35 -2.99 -48.28
C THR A 11 -39.21 -3.91 -47.86
N ALA A 12 -39.61 -5.02 -47.27
CA ALA A 12 -38.79 -6.17 -46.99
C ALA A 12 -38.45 -6.98 -48.25
N ALA A 13 -37.29 -7.59 -48.31
CA ALA A 13 -37.08 -8.76 -49.17
C ALA A 13 -36.19 -9.80 -48.50
N ALA A 14 -36.80 -10.89 -48.15
CA ALA A 14 -36.19 -12.12 -47.70
C ALA A 14 -35.61 -12.90 -48.92
N SER A 15 -34.48 -13.56 -48.77
CA SER A 15 -34.10 -14.67 -49.66
C SER A 15 -33.61 -15.87 -48.89
N ALA A 16 -34.23 -17.00 -49.17
CA ALA A 16 -34.07 -18.31 -48.54
C ALA A 16 -32.93 -19.15 -49.16
N PRO A 17 -32.66 -20.37 -48.71
CA PRO A 17 -31.33 -20.98 -48.72
C PRO A 17 -31.04 -21.88 -49.93
N ALA A 18 -29.77 -22.01 -50.32
CA ALA A 18 -29.31 -22.86 -51.40
C ALA A 18 -29.01 -24.30 -50.94
N LYS A 19 -29.40 -25.23 -51.77
CA LYS A 19 -29.45 -26.69 -51.59
C LYS A 19 -28.06 -27.36 -51.59
N ARG A 20 -27.94 -28.38 -50.76
CA ARG A 20 -26.91 -29.43 -50.77
C ARG A 20 -26.82 -30.15 -52.12
N ARG A 21 -25.60 -30.36 -52.63
CA ARG A 21 -25.31 -31.34 -53.68
C ARG A 21 -24.54 -32.52 -53.08
N GLY A 22 -25.00 -33.71 -53.57
CA GLY A 22 -24.63 -35.02 -53.05
C GLY A 22 -23.25 -35.52 -53.50
N ARG A 23 -22.84 -36.50 -52.80
CA ARG A 23 -21.61 -37.28 -52.86
C ARG A 23 -21.81 -38.48 -53.81
N PRO A 24 -20.92 -38.80 -54.79
CA PRO A 24 -21.01 -40.04 -55.54
C PRO A 24 -20.43 -41.25 -54.81
N LYS A 25 -21.11 -42.37 -54.87
CA LYS A 25 -20.71 -43.70 -54.42
C LYS A 25 -19.57 -44.26 -55.23
N LYS A 26 -18.55 -44.85 -54.62
CA LYS A 26 -17.54 -45.69 -55.26
C LYS A 26 -17.81 -47.16 -54.98
N ARG A 27 -17.67 -47.92 -56.03
CA ARG A 27 -17.96 -49.32 -56.35
C ARG A 27 -17.00 -50.26 -55.63
N VAL A 28 -17.54 -51.36 -55.14
CA VAL A 28 -16.85 -52.54 -54.60
C VAL A 28 -16.19 -53.32 -55.71
N GLN A 29 -14.97 -53.77 -55.52
CA GLN A 29 -14.39 -54.93 -56.19
C GLN A 29 -13.76 -55.88 -55.19
N GLU A 30 -14.20 -57.13 -55.22
CA GLU A 30 -13.65 -58.28 -54.52
C GLU A 30 -12.35 -58.75 -55.20
N GLY A 31 -11.46 -59.30 -54.38
CA GLY A 31 -10.26 -60.00 -54.91
C GLY A 31 -9.28 -60.43 -53.81
N THR A 32 -9.47 -61.69 -53.37
CA THR A 32 -8.52 -62.77 -53.00
C THR A 32 -7.50 -62.57 -51.90
N GLU A 33 -7.61 -63.48 -50.95
CA GLU A 33 -6.72 -63.82 -49.81
C GLU A 33 -5.28 -64.10 -50.18
N THR A 34 -4.36 -63.58 -49.38
CA THR A 34 -3.14 -64.29 -49.05
C THR A 34 -2.70 -63.89 -47.61
N ALA A 35 -2.48 -64.89 -46.80
CA ALA A 35 -2.09 -64.79 -45.40
C ALA A 35 -0.65 -64.22 -45.22
N ALA A 36 -0.49 -63.18 -44.45
CA ALA A 36 0.82 -62.74 -43.91
C ALA A 36 0.75 -62.36 -42.44
N LYS A 37 1.70 -62.92 -41.70
CA LYS A 37 1.92 -62.89 -40.24
C LYS A 37 1.72 -61.54 -39.59
N LYS A 38 0.93 -61.48 -38.52
CA LYS A 38 0.77 -60.38 -37.59
C LYS A 38 2.11 -60.07 -36.89
N ARG A 39 2.78 -58.98 -37.25
CA ARG A 39 3.79 -58.34 -36.40
C ARG A 39 3.06 -57.39 -35.46
N GLY A 40 3.29 -57.56 -34.18
CA GLY A 40 2.69 -56.75 -33.12
C GLY A 40 3.03 -55.26 -33.25
N ARG A 41 2.02 -54.45 -33.14
CA ARG A 41 2.10 -52.97 -33.11
C ARG A 41 2.75 -52.57 -31.77
N PRO A 42 3.81 -51.74 -31.76
CA PRO A 42 4.37 -51.26 -30.49
C PRO A 42 3.31 -50.43 -29.74
N LYS A 43 3.17 -50.71 -28.44
CA LYS A 43 2.35 -49.93 -27.51
C LYS A 43 2.79 -48.48 -27.60
N LYS A 44 1.88 -47.58 -27.95
CA LYS A 44 2.03 -46.15 -27.87
C LYS A 44 2.22 -45.82 -26.38
N THR A 45 3.43 -45.49 -25.97
CA THR A 45 3.71 -44.91 -24.67
C THR A 45 2.85 -43.64 -24.55
N GLU A 46 1.95 -43.61 -23.59
CA GLU A 46 1.24 -42.40 -23.18
C GLU A 46 2.31 -41.39 -22.76
N GLN A 47 2.56 -40.42 -23.63
CA GLN A 47 3.29 -39.23 -23.26
C GLN A 47 2.44 -38.51 -22.21
N ALA A 48 2.91 -38.52 -20.99
CA ALA A 48 2.38 -37.70 -19.91
C ALA A 48 2.21 -36.28 -20.46
N ALA A 49 1.00 -35.71 -20.29
CA ALA A 49 0.72 -34.32 -20.62
C ALA A 49 1.78 -33.43 -19.95
N PRO A 50 2.29 -32.39 -20.64
CA PRO A 50 3.28 -31.51 -20.04
C PRO A 50 2.68 -30.92 -18.76
N THR A 51 3.28 -31.25 -17.64
CA THR A 51 2.95 -30.61 -16.37
C THR A 51 2.96 -29.10 -16.59
N ARG A 52 1.80 -28.49 -16.38
CA ARG A 52 1.59 -27.05 -16.45
C ARG A 52 2.68 -26.42 -15.56
N ARG A 53 3.70 -25.85 -16.16
CA ARG A 53 4.73 -25.11 -15.40
C ARG A 53 3.99 -24.09 -14.59
N GLU A 54 3.96 -24.27 -13.29
CA GLU A 54 3.44 -23.27 -12.36
C GLU A 54 4.18 -21.96 -12.67
N ARG A 55 3.43 -20.90 -12.93
CA ARG A 55 4.04 -19.57 -13.06
C ARG A 55 4.80 -19.30 -11.76
N PRO A 56 6.02 -18.76 -11.82
CA PRO A 56 6.73 -18.39 -10.63
C PRO A 56 5.81 -17.53 -9.77
N LYS A 57 5.68 -17.90 -8.50
CA LYS A 57 4.87 -17.17 -7.53
C LYS A 57 5.44 -15.78 -7.39
N GLU A 58 4.66 -14.76 -7.71
CA GLU A 58 5.08 -13.38 -7.48
C GLU A 58 4.86 -13.06 -6.01
N LEU A 59 5.93 -13.17 -5.22
CA LEU A 59 5.92 -12.83 -3.82
C LEU A 59 5.99 -11.30 -3.66
N VAL A 60 5.17 -10.78 -2.77
CA VAL A 60 5.22 -9.39 -2.30
C VAL A 60 5.66 -9.44 -0.84
N PHE A 61 6.81 -8.85 -0.57
CA PHE A 61 7.31 -8.65 0.79
C PHE A 61 7.10 -7.19 1.18
N ALA A 62 6.43 -6.95 2.30
CA ALA A 62 6.22 -5.63 2.87
C ALA A 62 6.82 -5.55 4.26
N LEU A 63 7.42 -4.40 4.58
CA LEU A 63 7.99 -4.06 5.87
C LEU A 63 7.36 -2.78 6.39
N ASP A 64 6.90 -2.84 7.62
CA ASP A 64 6.62 -1.70 8.47
C ASP A 64 7.78 -1.56 9.45
N ILE A 65 8.50 -0.44 9.36
CA ILE A 65 9.69 -0.15 10.18
C ILE A 65 9.30 0.92 11.21
N GLY A 66 8.57 0.50 12.22
CA GLY A 66 8.04 1.38 13.26
C GLY A 66 9.03 1.65 14.39
N THR A 67 8.74 2.65 15.22
CA THR A 67 9.58 3.07 16.36
C THR A 67 9.81 1.93 17.35
N ARG A 68 8.79 1.10 17.59
CA ARG A 68 8.85 -0.01 18.55
C ARG A 68 9.31 -1.31 17.95
N SER A 69 8.90 -1.63 16.74
CA SER A 69 9.09 -2.95 16.14
C SER A 69 9.15 -2.88 14.63
N VAL A 70 9.77 -3.89 14.04
CA VAL A 70 9.67 -4.15 12.61
C VAL A 70 8.66 -5.28 12.39
N ILE A 71 7.71 -5.06 11.50
CA ILE A 71 6.72 -6.04 11.07
C ILE A 71 6.97 -6.39 9.62
N GLY A 72 7.09 -7.68 9.32
CA GLY A 72 7.21 -8.19 7.96
C GLY A 72 5.99 -9.00 7.57
N ILE A 73 5.52 -8.80 6.34
CA ILE A 73 4.41 -9.54 5.74
C ILE A 73 4.84 -10.04 4.38
N VAL A 74 4.70 -11.35 4.13
CA VAL A 74 4.88 -11.93 2.81
C VAL A 74 3.53 -12.39 2.29
N ALA A 75 3.19 -11.95 1.10
CA ALA A 75 1.97 -12.33 0.40
C ALA A 75 2.27 -12.80 -1.02
N GLU A 76 1.35 -13.57 -1.59
CA GLU A 76 1.35 -14.00 -2.98
C GLU A 76 0.18 -13.33 -3.71
N GLN A 77 0.45 -12.78 -4.89
CA GLN A 77 -0.62 -12.24 -5.73
C GLN A 77 -1.25 -13.36 -6.55
N ARG A 78 -2.54 -13.62 -6.32
CA ARG A 78 -3.37 -14.58 -7.06
C ARG A 78 -4.70 -13.93 -7.41
N ASP A 79 -5.12 -14.06 -8.66
CA ASP A 79 -6.44 -13.61 -9.15
C ASP A 79 -6.77 -12.15 -8.77
N GLY A 80 -5.74 -11.28 -8.74
CA GLY A 80 -5.88 -9.87 -8.36
C GLY A 80 -5.99 -9.60 -6.87
N LEU A 81 -5.89 -10.63 -6.02
CA LEU A 81 -5.89 -10.53 -4.56
C LEU A 81 -4.51 -10.86 -3.98
N LEU A 82 -4.22 -10.28 -2.82
CA LEU A 82 -3.05 -10.61 -2.02
C LEU A 82 -3.43 -11.64 -0.95
N HIS A 83 -2.80 -12.82 -1.02
CA HIS A 83 -2.94 -13.88 -0.04
C HIS A 83 -1.73 -13.85 0.90
N ILE A 84 -1.96 -13.55 2.17
CA ILE A 84 -0.90 -13.52 3.19
C ILE A 84 -0.39 -14.94 3.43
N LEU A 85 0.90 -15.16 3.23
CA LEU A 85 1.56 -16.44 3.43
C LEU A 85 2.22 -16.53 4.81
N ALA A 86 2.83 -15.44 5.24
CA ALA A 86 3.56 -15.37 6.51
C ALA A 86 3.62 -13.93 7.03
N THR A 87 3.62 -13.82 8.34
CA THR A 87 3.89 -12.58 9.08
C THR A 87 4.89 -12.86 10.18
N ASP A 88 5.72 -11.89 10.49
CA ASP A 88 6.59 -11.89 11.67
C ASP A 88 6.74 -10.48 12.22
N ARG A 89 6.99 -10.38 13.53
CA ARG A 89 7.20 -9.11 14.24
C ARG A 89 8.32 -9.28 15.25
N LEU A 90 9.24 -8.32 15.24
CA LEU A 90 10.30 -8.24 16.26
C LEU A 90 10.39 -6.81 16.80
N GLU A 91 10.49 -6.70 18.11
CA GLU A 91 10.75 -5.43 18.78
C GLU A 91 12.23 -5.07 18.72
N HIS A 92 12.52 -3.77 18.65
CA HIS A 92 13.88 -3.26 18.77
C HIS A 92 14.42 -3.58 20.18
N ARG A 93 15.66 -4.05 20.24
CA ARG A 93 16.33 -4.37 21.51
C ARG A 93 16.75 -3.11 22.27
N THR A 94 16.93 -2.04 21.55
CA THR A 94 17.34 -0.71 22.04
C THR A 94 16.48 0.34 21.36
N ARG A 95 16.60 1.59 21.80
CA ARG A 95 15.93 2.73 21.14
C ARG A 95 16.67 3.12 19.84
N ALA A 96 16.77 2.19 18.88
CA ALA A 96 17.39 2.41 17.57
C ALA A 96 16.57 3.33 16.67
N MET A 97 15.29 3.52 16.98
CA MET A 97 14.39 4.47 16.35
C MET A 97 13.81 5.43 17.39
N LEU A 98 13.64 6.68 17.01
CA LEU A 98 13.00 7.73 17.81
C LEU A 98 12.03 8.50 16.93
N ASP A 99 10.80 8.68 17.41
CA ASP A 99 9.74 9.47 16.74
C ASP A 99 9.63 9.16 15.24
N GLY A 100 9.62 7.88 14.86
CA GLY A 100 9.50 7.44 13.49
C GLY A 100 10.77 7.59 12.62
N GLN A 101 11.91 7.95 13.21
CA GLN A 101 13.19 8.05 12.47
C GLN A 101 14.20 7.00 12.91
N ILE A 102 14.99 6.50 11.97
CA ILE A 102 16.12 5.61 12.22
C ILE A 102 17.29 6.44 12.75
N HIS A 103 17.71 6.18 13.98
CA HIS A 103 18.88 6.78 14.59
C HIS A 103 20.10 5.86 14.55
N ASP A 104 19.88 4.55 14.55
CA ASP A 104 20.92 3.53 14.48
C ASP A 104 20.61 2.55 13.35
N VAL A 105 21.14 2.83 12.16
CA VAL A 105 20.92 2.02 10.96
C VAL A 105 21.37 0.56 11.15
N PRO A 106 22.58 0.26 11.67
CA PRO A 106 23.01 -1.12 11.92
C PRO A 106 22.07 -1.92 12.83
N GLN A 107 21.58 -1.32 13.90
CA GLN A 107 20.66 -2.00 14.82
C GLN A 107 19.29 -2.28 14.18
N VAL A 108 18.72 -1.32 13.46
CA VAL A 108 17.48 -1.51 12.72
C VAL A 108 17.66 -2.59 11.63
N ALA A 109 18.79 -2.55 10.90
CA ALA A 109 19.11 -3.55 9.90
C ALA A 109 19.24 -4.96 10.50
N ALA A 110 19.76 -5.08 11.72
CA ALA A 110 19.84 -6.37 12.41
C ALA A 110 18.44 -6.97 12.66
N ILE A 111 17.47 -6.16 13.09
CA ILE A 111 16.09 -6.58 13.29
C ILE A 111 15.42 -6.94 11.95
N ILE A 112 15.58 -6.10 10.92
CA ILE A 112 15.06 -6.40 9.58
C ILE A 112 15.62 -7.73 9.06
N ARG A 113 16.93 -7.99 9.26
CA ARG A 113 17.58 -9.23 8.83
C ARG A 113 16.98 -10.44 9.52
N GLU A 114 16.69 -10.34 10.81
CA GLU A 114 16.09 -11.43 11.59
C GLU A 114 14.64 -11.69 11.14
N VAL A 115 13.81 -10.66 10.98
CA VAL A 115 12.44 -10.78 10.44
C VAL A 115 12.47 -11.41 9.05
N LYS A 116 13.33 -10.90 8.15
CA LYS A 116 13.52 -11.45 6.81
C LYS A 116 13.88 -12.93 6.85
N HIS A 117 14.86 -13.33 7.69
CA HIS A 117 15.31 -14.72 7.80
C HIS A 117 14.17 -15.65 8.20
N ARG A 118 13.43 -15.33 9.26
CA ARG A 118 12.28 -16.11 9.73
C ARG A 118 11.18 -16.25 8.69
N LEU A 119 10.94 -15.19 7.92
CA LEU A 119 9.95 -15.24 6.84
C LEU A 119 10.44 -16.05 5.65
N MET A 120 11.73 -15.97 5.29
CA MET A 120 12.32 -16.74 4.20
C MET A 120 12.27 -18.24 4.44
N GLU A 121 12.40 -18.71 5.68
CA GLU A 121 12.25 -20.13 6.04
C GLU A 121 10.86 -20.68 5.67
N ARG A 122 9.84 -19.82 5.65
CA ARG A 122 8.44 -20.18 5.41
C ARG A 122 7.98 -19.90 3.97
N THR A 123 8.62 -19.00 3.26
CA THR A 123 8.12 -18.48 1.97
C THR A 123 9.12 -18.57 0.83
N GLY A 124 10.40 -18.77 1.14
CA GLY A 124 11.48 -18.74 0.16
C GLY A 124 12.20 -17.38 0.10
N PRO A 125 13.09 -17.19 -0.89
CA PRO A 125 13.99 -16.03 -0.94
C PRO A 125 13.24 -14.71 -1.16
N LEU A 126 13.68 -13.67 -0.42
CA LEU A 126 13.15 -12.31 -0.46
C LEU A 126 14.29 -11.34 -0.83
N THR A 127 14.17 -10.66 -1.95
CA THR A 127 15.21 -9.77 -2.51
C THR A 127 14.82 -8.29 -2.52
N SER A 128 13.53 -7.98 -2.41
CA SER A 128 13.03 -6.61 -2.39
C SER A 128 11.88 -6.48 -1.42
N ALA A 129 11.66 -5.27 -0.90
CA ALA A 129 10.56 -4.97 0.01
C ALA A 129 9.83 -3.68 -0.39
N ALA A 130 8.52 -3.66 -0.19
CA ALA A 130 7.74 -2.44 -0.09
C ALA A 130 7.79 -1.97 1.37
N VAL A 131 7.99 -0.66 1.60
CA VAL A 131 8.16 -0.10 2.93
C VAL A 131 7.12 0.99 3.17
N ALA A 132 6.55 1.03 4.36
CA ALA A 132 5.80 2.16 4.87
C ALA A 132 6.70 3.00 5.78
N ALA A 133 6.58 4.32 5.65
CA ALA A 133 7.30 5.29 6.45
C ALA A 133 6.34 6.09 7.32
N ALA A 134 6.75 6.39 8.56
CA ALA A 134 6.09 7.38 9.38
C ALA A 134 6.21 8.79 8.76
N GLY A 135 5.22 9.62 9.00
CA GLY A 135 5.13 10.94 8.38
C GLY A 135 5.99 12.03 9.05
N ARG A 136 7.10 11.73 9.72
CA ARG A 136 7.90 12.74 10.42
C ARG A 136 8.45 13.82 9.48
N ALA A 137 8.23 15.08 9.87
CA ALA A 137 8.62 16.25 9.10
C ALA A 137 8.10 16.23 7.63
N LEU A 138 6.94 15.60 7.42
CA LEU A 138 6.30 15.63 6.11
C LEU A 138 5.79 17.03 5.77
N TYR A 139 5.84 17.33 4.48
CA TYR A 139 5.16 18.49 3.91
C TYR A 139 4.10 18.03 2.93
N THR A 140 2.95 18.69 2.96
CA THR A 140 1.91 18.50 1.96
C THR A 140 1.70 19.77 1.16
N MET A 141 1.66 19.62 -0.16
CA MET A 141 1.41 20.73 -1.09
C MET A 141 0.23 20.39 -1.99
N THR A 142 -0.72 21.31 -2.03
CA THR A 142 -1.82 21.20 -2.99
C THR A 142 -1.54 22.09 -4.20
N ALA A 143 -1.69 21.51 -5.38
CA ALA A 143 -1.50 22.22 -6.64
C ALA A 143 -2.53 21.80 -7.67
N ASP A 144 -2.79 22.71 -8.59
CA ASP A 144 -3.63 22.49 -9.77
C ASP A 144 -2.73 22.36 -10.99
N ALA A 145 -3.03 21.39 -11.85
CA ALA A 145 -2.47 21.29 -13.18
C ALA A 145 -3.59 21.31 -14.20
N GLU A 146 -3.34 21.99 -15.31
CA GLU A 146 -4.28 22.11 -16.41
C GLU A 146 -3.69 21.51 -17.68
N GLN A 147 -4.56 20.89 -18.48
CA GLN A 147 -4.18 20.33 -19.77
C GLN A 147 -5.33 20.40 -20.75
N ASP A 148 -5.01 20.73 -22.01
CA ASP A 148 -5.96 20.69 -23.11
C ASP A 148 -6.01 19.28 -23.72
N PHE A 149 -7.23 18.84 -24.04
CA PHE A 149 -7.48 17.52 -24.63
C PHE A 149 -8.21 17.63 -25.96
N THR A 150 -7.91 16.71 -26.84
CA THR A 150 -8.62 16.50 -28.09
C THR A 150 -9.13 15.07 -28.15
N GLY A 151 -10.45 14.87 -28.08
CA GLY A 151 -11.04 13.55 -28.13
C GLY A 151 -11.38 12.94 -26.77
N THR A 152 -11.40 11.61 -26.69
CA THR A 152 -11.73 10.89 -25.45
C THR A 152 -10.49 10.73 -24.59
N ILE A 153 -10.58 11.13 -23.32
CA ILE A 153 -9.45 11.07 -22.37
C ILE A 153 -9.18 9.64 -21.98
N THR A 154 -7.92 9.22 -22.12
CA THR A 154 -7.44 7.89 -21.80
C THR A 154 -6.91 7.80 -20.36
N PRO A 155 -6.77 6.57 -19.78
CA PRO A 155 -6.13 6.40 -18.49
C PRO A 155 -4.68 6.92 -18.42
N ALA A 156 -3.94 6.86 -19.52
CA ALA A 156 -2.58 7.40 -19.60
C ALA A 156 -2.58 8.92 -19.49
N GLN A 157 -3.44 9.57 -20.26
CA GLN A 157 -3.56 11.03 -20.25
C GLN A 157 -4.03 11.58 -18.89
N GLN A 158 -4.94 10.87 -18.19
CA GLN A 158 -5.32 11.27 -16.83
C GLN A 158 -4.13 11.15 -15.88
N ARG A 159 -3.31 10.07 -15.96
CA ARG A 159 -2.08 9.95 -15.14
C ARG A 159 -1.06 11.04 -15.46
N ASP A 160 -0.91 11.41 -16.72
CA ASP A 160 0.01 12.49 -17.12
C ASP A 160 -0.41 13.82 -16.49
N LEU A 161 -1.71 14.10 -16.44
CA LEU A 161 -2.27 15.28 -15.76
C LEU A 161 -2.05 15.21 -14.23
N ASP A 162 -2.24 14.05 -13.62
CA ASP A 162 -1.95 13.85 -12.19
C ASP A 162 -0.47 14.12 -11.88
N PHE A 163 0.45 13.61 -12.70
CA PHE A 163 1.88 13.85 -12.55
C PHE A 163 2.25 15.33 -12.78
N ALA A 164 1.60 16.01 -13.70
CA ALA A 164 1.78 17.44 -13.85
C ALA A 164 1.38 18.19 -12.56
N GLY A 165 0.28 17.77 -11.90
CA GLY A 165 -0.11 18.29 -10.59
C GLY A 165 0.94 18.06 -9.51
N VAL A 166 1.55 16.88 -9.47
CA VAL A 166 2.67 16.57 -8.54
C VAL A 166 3.88 17.48 -8.82
N GLN A 167 4.22 17.72 -10.09
CA GLN A 167 5.31 18.62 -10.46
C GLN A 167 5.03 20.07 -10.03
N GLU A 168 3.80 20.54 -10.18
CA GLU A 168 3.40 21.87 -9.70
C GLU A 168 3.46 21.95 -8.16
N ALA A 169 3.04 20.90 -7.46
CA ALA A 169 3.18 20.81 -6.00
C ALA A 169 4.66 20.86 -5.58
N GLN A 170 5.56 20.19 -6.29
CA GLN A 170 6.99 20.23 -6.04
C GLN A 170 7.58 21.63 -6.29
N LYS A 171 7.14 22.32 -7.33
CA LYS A 171 7.52 23.72 -7.57
C LYS A 171 7.06 24.64 -6.45
N LYS A 172 5.82 24.45 -5.97
CA LYS A 172 5.29 25.22 -4.83
C LYS A 172 6.12 24.98 -3.56
N LEU A 173 6.50 23.73 -3.29
CA LEU A 173 7.42 23.42 -2.19
C LEU A 173 8.75 24.14 -2.34
N ALA A 174 9.29 24.17 -3.55
CA ALA A 174 10.54 24.83 -3.86
C ALA A 174 10.53 26.37 -3.66
N HIS A 175 9.35 26.98 -3.80
CA HIS A 175 9.18 28.43 -3.61
C HIS A 175 8.64 28.76 -2.20
N SER A 176 8.35 27.75 -1.37
CA SER A 176 7.86 27.99 -0.01
C SER A 176 9.03 28.40 0.90
N HIS A 177 8.86 29.47 1.66
CA HIS A 177 9.85 29.89 2.67
C HIS A 177 9.90 28.97 3.89
N THR A 178 9.09 27.89 3.92
CA THR A 178 9.05 26.91 5.01
C THR A 178 10.13 25.83 4.86
N VAL A 179 10.81 25.77 3.72
CA VAL A 179 11.83 24.74 3.43
C VAL A 179 13.09 25.42 2.95
N ASP A 180 14.20 25.25 3.69
CA ASP A 180 15.48 25.86 3.35
C ASP A 180 16.07 25.32 2.04
N ASP A 181 15.88 24.02 1.77
CA ASP A 181 16.37 23.35 0.57
C ASP A 181 15.36 22.31 0.06
N PRO A 182 14.56 22.66 -0.94
CA PRO A 182 13.54 21.77 -1.52
C PRO A 182 14.11 20.50 -2.17
N THR A 183 15.40 20.51 -2.55
CA THR A 183 16.06 19.33 -3.15
C THR A 183 16.28 18.22 -2.15
N ARG A 184 16.11 18.52 -0.86
CA ARG A 184 16.22 17.56 0.24
C ARG A 184 14.92 16.79 0.52
N TYR A 185 13.92 16.88 -0.35
CA TYR A 185 12.64 16.22 -0.16
C TYR A 185 12.30 15.31 -1.33
N TYR A 186 11.76 14.15 -1.01
CA TYR A 186 11.20 13.19 -1.97
C TYR A 186 9.68 13.22 -1.91
N CYS A 187 9.03 13.25 -3.07
CA CYS A 187 7.60 12.95 -3.15
C CYS A 187 7.39 11.45 -2.90
N VAL A 188 6.70 11.12 -1.82
CA VAL A 188 6.47 9.74 -1.39
C VAL A 188 5.03 9.28 -1.61
N GLY A 189 4.15 10.20 -2.01
CA GLY A 189 2.78 9.89 -2.35
C GLY A 189 2.01 11.10 -2.82
N TYR A 190 0.92 10.84 -3.52
CA TYR A 190 -0.03 11.88 -3.93
C TYR A 190 -1.44 11.31 -3.99
N SER A 191 -2.42 12.20 -3.95
CA SER A 191 -3.83 11.89 -4.20
C SER A 191 -4.44 13.02 -5.01
N THR A 192 -5.26 12.68 -6.01
CA THR A 192 -6.04 13.68 -6.72
C THR A 192 -7.33 13.94 -5.95
N ILE A 193 -7.48 15.19 -5.51
CA ILE A 193 -8.62 15.64 -4.70
C ILE A 193 -9.87 15.72 -5.57
N ARG A 194 -9.71 16.30 -6.78
CA ARG A 194 -10.80 16.49 -7.74
C ARG A 194 -10.27 16.68 -9.16
N TYR A 195 -11.15 16.38 -10.12
CA TYR A 195 -10.97 16.77 -11.52
C TYR A 195 -12.05 17.75 -11.93
N THR A 196 -11.74 18.64 -12.87
CA THR A 196 -12.72 19.41 -13.60
C THR A 196 -12.51 19.24 -15.10
N LEU A 197 -13.60 19.24 -15.87
CA LEU A 197 -13.55 19.20 -17.33
C LEU A 197 -14.51 20.27 -17.86
N ASP A 198 -13.97 21.25 -18.58
CA ASP A 198 -14.70 22.42 -19.07
C ASP A 198 -15.51 23.12 -17.96
N GLY A 199 -14.93 23.19 -16.73
CA GLY A 199 -15.53 23.81 -15.55
C GLY A 199 -16.45 22.91 -14.71
N ASN A 200 -16.75 21.67 -15.17
CA ASN A 200 -17.60 20.74 -14.43
C ASN A 200 -16.74 19.78 -13.59
N GLU A 201 -17.09 19.60 -12.32
CA GLU A 201 -16.40 18.68 -11.43
C GLU A 201 -16.77 17.22 -11.75
N LEU A 202 -15.76 16.35 -11.84
CA LEU A 202 -15.88 14.93 -12.15
C LEU A 202 -15.03 14.10 -11.19
N LYS A 203 -15.43 12.85 -10.96
CA LYS A 203 -14.63 11.88 -10.20
C LYS A 203 -13.48 11.27 -10.99
N THR A 204 -13.64 11.19 -12.31
CA THR A 204 -12.63 10.68 -13.24
C THR A 204 -12.83 11.33 -14.60
N LEU A 205 -11.74 11.53 -15.31
CA LEU A 205 -11.74 12.02 -16.68
C LEU A 205 -11.77 10.88 -17.71
N ILE A 206 -11.49 9.65 -17.29
CA ILE A 206 -11.38 8.49 -18.19
C ILE A 206 -12.69 8.26 -18.92
N GLY A 207 -12.59 8.21 -20.26
CA GLY A 207 -13.76 8.03 -21.14
C GLY A 207 -14.55 9.32 -21.39
N GLN A 208 -14.24 10.42 -20.74
CA GLN A 208 -14.89 11.72 -20.96
C GLN A 208 -14.33 12.43 -22.21
N ARG A 209 -15.10 13.35 -22.75
CA ARG A 209 -14.71 14.23 -23.86
C ARG A 209 -14.91 15.68 -23.43
N GLY A 210 -13.88 16.48 -23.61
CA GLY A 210 -13.89 17.93 -23.32
C GLY A 210 -12.59 18.53 -23.82
N ARG A 211 -12.46 19.83 -23.62
CA ARG A 211 -11.31 20.60 -24.12
C ARG A 211 -10.28 20.85 -23.04
N LYS A 212 -10.68 21.35 -21.89
CA LYS A 212 -9.77 21.77 -20.82
C LYS A 212 -10.07 20.99 -19.55
N ALA A 213 -9.10 20.22 -19.07
CA ALA A 213 -9.22 19.54 -17.80
C ALA A 213 -8.22 20.11 -16.78
N THR A 214 -8.64 20.10 -15.51
CA THR A 214 -7.80 20.45 -14.36
C THR A 214 -7.82 19.30 -13.38
N ALA A 215 -6.66 18.95 -12.83
CA ALA A 215 -6.52 18.08 -11.66
C ALA A 215 -6.01 18.89 -10.48
N THR A 216 -6.72 18.85 -9.34
CA THR A 216 -6.25 19.36 -8.06
C THR A 216 -5.61 18.20 -7.31
N VAL A 217 -4.30 18.25 -7.08
CA VAL A 217 -3.51 17.18 -6.47
C VAL A 217 -2.95 17.65 -5.14
N ILE A 218 -3.03 16.78 -4.12
CA ILE A 218 -2.23 16.89 -2.90
C ILE A 218 -1.03 15.95 -3.03
N ALA A 219 0.18 16.45 -2.92
CA ALA A 219 1.40 15.67 -2.91
C ALA A 219 2.09 15.77 -1.56
N THR A 220 2.67 14.68 -1.11
CA THR A 220 3.34 14.55 0.18
C THR A 220 4.82 14.30 -0.01
N PHE A 221 5.62 15.03 0.74
CA PHE A 221 7.07 15.04 0.64
C PHE A 221 7.69 14.70 1.98
N LEU A 222 8.66 13.79 1.99
CA LEU A 222 9.49 13.46 3.15
C LEU A 222 10.91 13.97 2.97
N PRO A 223 11.60 14.33 4.08
CA PRO A 223 13.01 14.63 4.03
C PRO A 223 13.82 13.48 3.43
N ARG A 224 14.78 13.81 2.57
CA ARG A 224 15.68 12.82 1.96
C ARG A 224 16.37 11.95 3.00
N GLN A 225 16.79 12.53 4.13
CA GLN A 225 17.42 11.80 5.22
C GLN A 225 16.59 10.63 5.74
N VAL A 226 15.26 10.79 5.85
CA VAL A 226 14.36 9.72 6.29
C VAL A 226 14.38 8.57 5.30
N VAL A 227 14.26 8.89 4.01
CA VAL A 227 14.24 7.89 2.93
C VAL A 227 15.61 7.20 2.79
N ASP A 228 16.70 7.96 2.85
CA ASP A 228 18.06 7.45 2.70
C ASP A 228 18.44 6.52 3.89
N SER A 229 18.00 6.83 5.10
CA SER A 229 18.23 5.97 6.28
C SER A 229 17.50 4.62 6.13
N MET A 230 16.25 4.63 5.68
CA MET A 230 15.51 3.40 5.38
C MET A 230 16.18 2.58 4.28
N GLN A 231 16.59 3.25 3.20
CA GLN A 231 17.26 2.59 2.09
C GLN A 231 18.61 1.99 2.53
N SER A 232 19.33 2.66 3.42
CA SER A 232 20.59 2.16 3.99
C SER A 232 20.34 0.90 4.83
N ALA A 233 19.34 0.91 5.72
CA ALA A 233 18.96 -0.25 6.52
C ALA A 233 18.57 -1.46 5.65
N LEU A 234 17.83 -1.23 4.57
CA LEU A 234 17.47 -2.28 3.61
C LEU A 234 18.69 -2.85 2.89
N ARG A 235 19.59 -1.98 2.40
CA ARG A 235 20.83 -2.41 1.71
C ARG A 235 21.73 -3.28 2.58
N GLU A 236 21.86 -2.96 3.86
CA GLU A 236 22.59 -3.80 4.81
C GLU A 236 22.00 -5.20 4.98
N THR A 237 20.73 -5.38 4.62
CA THR A 237 20.06 -6.68 4.66
C THR A 237 19.92 -7.33 3.28
N HIS A 238 20.59 -6.78 2.25
CA HIS A 238 20.47 -7.22 0.86
C HIS A 238 19.01 -7.20 0.37
N LEU A 239 18.29 -6.13 0.68
CA LEU A 239 16.97 -5.85 0.17
C LEU A 239 16.99 -4.58 -0.69
N GLU A 240 16.36 -4.65 -1.84
CA GLU A 240 16.05 -3.48 -2.65
C GLU A 240 14.72 -2.87 -2.19
N MET A 241 14.64 -1.54 -2.13
CA MET A 241 13.37 -0.86 -1.90
C MET A 241 12.53 -0.89 -3.17
N ARG A 242 11.53 -1.76 -3.23
CA ARG A 242 10.62 -1.88 -4.38
C ARG A 242 9.61 -0.74 -4.44
N ALA A 243 9.12 -0.30 -3.29
CA ALA A 243 8.17 0.79 -3.17
C ALA A 243 8.30 1.44 -1.79
N LEU A 244 7.96 2.71 -1.72
CA LEU A 244 7.83 3.48 -0.50
C LEU A 244 6.44 4.12 -0.46
N THR A 245 5.78 4.03 0.67
CA THR A 245 4.51 4.71 0.94
C THR A 245 4.53 5.33 2.34
N LEU A 246 3.50 6.11 2.67
CA LEU A 246 3.26 6.55 4.04
C LEU A 246 2.33 5.58 4.76
N GLU A 247 2.57 5.36 6.06
CA GLU A 247 1.72 4.52 6.91
C GLU A 247 0.23 4.91 6.80
N PRO A 248 -0.17 6.19 6.91
CA PRO A 248 -1.58 6.56 6.78
C PRO A 248 -2.16 6.31 5.38
N ILE A 249 -1.36 6.36 4.31
CA ILE A 249 -1.83 6.00 2.96
C ILE A 249 -2.11 4.50 2.88
N ALA A 250 -1.20 3.68 3.40
CA ALA A 250 -1.38 2.24 3.48
C ALA A 250 -2.62 1.89 4.33
N GLY A 251 -2.74 2.53 5.51
CA GLY A 251 -3.86 2.36 6.43
C GLY A 251 -5.22 2.66 5.79
N ILE A 252 -5.38 3.79 5.10
CA ILE A 252 -6.62 4.13 4.40
C ILE A 252 -7.01 3.07 3.38
N ASN A 253 -6.04 2.58 2.60
CA ASN A 253 -6.31 1.61 1.54
C ASN A 253 -6.77 0.25 2.08
N VAL A 254 -6.35 -0.13 3.27
CA VAL A 254 -6.68 -1.42 3.89
C VAL A 254 -7.89 -1.31 4.84
N LEU A 255 -7.92 -0.27 5.68
CA LEU A 255 -8.89 -0.15 6.78
C LEU A 255 -10.22 0.46 6.34
N ILE A 256 -10.22 1.33 5.29
CA ILE A 256 -11.45 1.97 4.83
C ILE A 256 -12.05 1.18 3.66
N PRO A 257 -13.16 0.47 3.87
CA PRO A 257 -13.84 -0.26 2.80
C PRO A 257 -14.23 0.67 1.64
N PRO A 258 -14.24 0.20 0.40
CA PRO A 258 -14.63 1.01 -0.77
C PRO A 258 -16.02 1.67 -0.62
N THR A 259 -16.94 1.00 0.08
CA THR A 259 -18.30 1.50 0.36
C THR A 259 -18.33 2.70 1.30
N MET A 260 -17.31 2.88 2.13
CA MET A 260 -17.20 3.98 3.09
C MET A 260 -16.31 5.12 2.58
N ARG A 261 -15.61 4.94 1.47
CA ARG A 261 -14.66 5.95 0.95
C ARG A 261 -15.31 7.26 0.51
N HIS A 262 -16.64 7.27 0.31
CA HIS A 262 -17.38 8.50 0.01
C HIS A 262 -17.66 9.36 1.25
N LEU A 263 -17.40 8.84 2.45
CA LEU A 263 -17.59 9.58 3.70
C LEU A 263 -16.40 10.50 3.98
N ASN A 264 -16.65 11.51 4.79
CA ASN A 264 -15.59 12.32 5.39
C ASN A 264 -15.09 11.57 6.62
N LEU A 265 -13.87 11.07 6.56
CA LEU A 265 -13.28 10.24 7.60
C LEU A 265 -11.94 10.82 8.06
N VAL A 266 -11.62 10.59 9.31
CA VAL A 266 -10.29 10.84 9.87
C VAL A 266 -9.73 9.49 10.30
N LEU A 267 -8.59 9.09 9.75
CA LEU A 267 -7.78 7.98 10.21
C LEU A 267 -6.74 8.54 11.17
N VAL A 268 -6.66 7.99 12.37
CA VAL A 268 -5.61 8.30 13.35
C VAL A 268 -4.90 6.99 13.66
N ASP A 269 -3.60 6.97 13.42
CA ASP A 269 -2.71 5.85 13.73
C ASP A 269 -1.77 6.28 14.85
N ILE A 270 -1.92 5.67 16.03
CA ILE A 270 -1.13 6.00 17.23
C ILE A 270 -0.15 4.86 17.48
N GLY A 271 1.11 5.12 17.14
CA GLY A 271 2.20 4.18 17.30
C GLY A 271 2.91 4.29 18.67
N ALA A 272 4.20 3.96 18.69
CA ALA A 272 5.06 4.17 19.85
C ALA A 272 5.62 5.60 19.89
N GLY A 273 6.23 6.09 18.81
CA GLY A 273 6.84 7.41 18.76
C GLY A 273 6.10 8.45 17.94
N THR A 274 5.12 8.04 17.12
CA THR A 274 4.37 8.96 16.23
C THR A 274 2.88 8.69 16.30
N SER A 275 2.09 9.75 16.08
CA SER A 275 0.66 9.70 15.79
C SER A 275 0.43 10.31 14.42
N ASP A 276 0.04 9.48 13.46
CA ASP A 276 -0.21 9.87 12.09
C ASP A 276 -1.70 10.09 11.84
N VAL A 277 -2.04 11.15 11.09
CA VAL A 277 -3.41 11.52 10.80
C VAL A 277 -3.60 11.67 9.30
N ALA A 278 -4.65 11.09 8.76
CA ALA A 278 -5.10 11.33 7.40
C ALA A 278 -6.58 11.69 7.37
N ILE A 279 -6.93 12.69 6.58
CA ILE A 279 -8.31 13.16 6.41
C ILE A 279 -8.75 12.88 5.00
N THR A 280 -9.90 12.22 4.87
CA THR A 280 -10.51 11.95 3.56
C THR A 280 -11.80 12.75 3.37
N ARG A 281 -12.06 13.12 2.13
CA ARG A 281 -13.33 13.74 1.69
C ARG A 281 -13.70 13.18 0.32
N ASN A 282 -14.95 12.73 0.17
CA ASN A 282 -15.47 12.20 -1.08
C ASN A 282 -14.58 11.10 -1.72
N GLY A 283 -13.88 10.33 -0.89
CA GLY A 283 -13.01 9.25 -1.34
C GLY A 283 -11.59 9.64 -1.69
N SER A 284 -11.24 10.91 -1.58
CA SER A 284 -9.89 11.42 -1.77
C SER A 284 -9.28 11.87 -0.46
N VAL A 285 -7.98 11.67 -0.29
CA VAL A 285 -7.26 12.24 0.84
C VAL A 285 -7.05 13.73 0.57
N ILE A 286 -7.38 14.55 1.55
CA ILE A 286 -7.29 16.01 1.45
C ILE A 286 -6.24 16.60 2.39
N ALA A 287 -5.82 15.84 3.41
CA ALA A 287 -4.76 16.26 4.33
C ALA A 287 -4.07 15.05 4.96
N TYR A 288 -2.77 15.21 5.22
CA TYR A 288 -1.95 14.36 6.07
C TYR A 288 -1.30 15.22 7.14
N GLY A 289 -1.16 14.67 8.34
CA GLY A 289 -0.43 15.28 9.42
C GLY A 289 0.22 14.22 10.30
N MET A 290 1.22 14.61 11.07
CA MET A 290 1.86 13.76 12.05
C MET A 290 2.25 14.58 13.26
N VAL A 291 2.10 13.98 14.43
CA VAL A 291 2.57 14.51 15.71
C VAL A 291 3.62 13.53 16.25
N PRO A 292 4.84 13.99 16.60
CA PRO A 292 5.87 13.13 17.18
C PRO A 292 5.62 12.91 18.69
N MET A 293 4.44 12.45 19.01
CA MET A 293 3.97 12.13 20.36
C MET A 293 3.03 10.93 20.27
N ALA A 294 3.32 9.88 21.03
CA ALA A 294 2.52 8.66 21.05
C ALA A 294 2.74 7.84 22.33
N GLY A 295 2.85 6.51 22.22
CA GLY A 295 2.97 5.64 23.39
C GLY A 295 4.26 5.82 24.21
N ASP A 296 5.33 6.33 23.61
CA ASP A 296 6.63 6.48 24.27
C ASP A 296 6.63 7.62 25.29
N GLU A 297 5.84 8.69 25.08
CA GLU A 297 5.66 9.77 26.08
C GLU A 297 5.05 9.26 27.37
N ILE A 298 4.11 8.31 27.24
CA ILE A 298 3.51 7.66 28.43
C ILE A 298 4.58 6.84 29.14
N THR A 299 5.39 6.09 28.40
CA THR A 299 6.49 5.29 28.96
C THR A 299 7.53 6.17 29.64
N GLU A 300 7.90 7.30 29.01
CA GLU A 300 8.85 8.25 29.57
C GLU A 300 8.30 8.95 30.82
N SER A 301 7.00 9.19 30.90
CA SER A 301 6.37 9.73 32.11
C SER A 301 6.49 8.76 33.28
N ILE A 302 6.24 7.46 33.07
CA ILE A 302 6.44 6.42 34.08
C ILE A 302 7.91 6.29 34.43
N SER A 303 8.82 6.29 33.44
CA SER A 303 10.26 6.24 33.65
C SER A 303 10.76 7.37 34.52
N ARG A 304 10.30 8.59 34.31
CA ARG A 304 10.66 9.79 35.11
C ARG A 304 10.06 9.77 36.51
N GLU A 305 8.80 9.41 36.63
CA GLU A 305 8.09 9.42 37.93
C GLU A 305 8.68 8.41 38.90
N TYR A 306 9.04 7.20 38.39
CA TYR A 306 9.51 6.11 39.25
C TYR A 306 11.01 5.83 39.09
N LEU A 307 11.76 6.69 38.42
CA LEU A 307 13.20 6.55 38.15
C LEU A 307 13.56 5.16 37.61
N LEU A 308 12.92 4.75 36.49
CA LEU A 308 13.06 3.45 35.90
C LEU A 308 13.77 3.49 34.53
N ASP A 309 14.40 2.39 34.17
CA ASP A 309 14.78 2.18 32.78
C ASP A 309 13.55 2.14 31.87
N PHE A 310 13.71 2.63 30.65
CA PHE A 310 12.63 2.74 29.67
C PHE A 310 11.89 1.41 29.41
N ASN A 311 12.63 0.30 29.30
CA ASN A 311 12.02 -1.00 29.04
C ASN A 311 11.20 -1.51 30.21
N ILE A 312 11.66 -1.23 31.45
CA ILE A 312 10.90 -1.55 32.69
C ILE A 312 9.62 -0.69 32.73
N ALA A 313 9.73 0.60 32.45
CA ALA A 313 8.60 1.50 32.39
C ALA A 313 7.57 1.09 31.33
N GLU A 314 8.03 0.61 30.18
CA GLU A 314 7.18 0.09 29.11
C GLU A 314 6.41 -1.19 29.52
N ASP A 315 7.09 -2.11 30.22
CA ASP A 315 6.45 -3.33 30.74
C ASP A 315 5.37 -2.96 31.80
N ILE A 316 5.68 -2.00 32.69
CA ILE A 316 4.74 -1.47 33.66
C ILE A 316 3.52 -0.84 32.96
N LYS A 317 3.75 0.01 31.95
CA LYS A 317 2.67 0.63 31.16
C LYS A 317 1.74 -0.42 30.56
N ARG A 318 2.30 -1.45 29.92
CA ARG A 318 1.51 -2.54 29.30
C ARG A 318 0.69 -3.30 30.31
N LYS A 319 1.30 -3.70 31.45
CA LYS A 319 0.60 -4.40 32.53
C LYS A 319 -0.52 -3.56 33.14
N ALA A 320 -0.25 -2.27 33.41
CA ALA A 320 -1.26 -1.36 33.96
C ALA A 320 -2.42 -1.14 32.97
N ALA A 321 -2.16 -1.08 31.65
CA ALA A 321 -3.19 -0.98 30.64
C ALA A 321 -4.11 -2.24 30.61
N ASP A 322 -3.55 -3.40 30.95
CA ASP A 322 -4.31 -4.67 31.10
C ASP A 322 -4.99 -4.80 32.50
N GLY A 323 -4.93 -3.75 33.33
CA GLY A 323 -5.51 -3.73 34.68
C GLY A 323 -4.75 -4.55 35.72
N GLN A 324 -3.46 -4.86 35.43
CA GLN A 324 -2.62 -5.66 36.33
C GLN A 324 -1.84 -4.75 37.29
N ASP A 325 -1.79 -5.18 38.56
CA ASP A 325 -0.89 -4.58 39.53
C ASP A 325 0.56 -4.93 39.20
N VAL A 326 1.48 -4.02 39.47
CA VAL A 326 2.88 -4.16 39.10
C VAL A 326 3.78 -4.06 40.34
N SER A 327 4.87 -4.84 40.31
CA SER A 327 5.93 -4.76 41.29
C SER A 327 7.27 -4.66 40.59
N PHE A 328 8.10 -3.73 40.97
CA PHE A 328 9.40 -3.47 40.38
C PHE A 328 10.40 -2.93 41.39
N THR A 329 11.66 -2.85 40.96
CA THR A 329 12.73 -2.23 41.75
C THR A 329 13.22 -1.01 40.99
N ASP A 330 13.27 0.14 41.64
CA ASP A 330 13.81 1.39 41.08
C ASP A 330 15.35 1.35 40.96
N ILE A 331 15.94 2.41 40.39
CA ILE A 331 17.40 2.51 40.23
C ILE A 331 18.12 2.69 41.61
N LEU A 332 17.40 3.00 42.66
CA LEU A 332 17.93 3.13 44.03
C LEU A 332 17.85 1.80 44.78
N GLY A 333 17.31 0.73 44.16
CA GLY A 333 17.14 -0.58 44.78
C GLY A 333 15.89 -0.69 45.69
N MET A 334 14.98 0.29 45.65
CA MET A 334 13.72 0.21 46.40
C MET A 334 12.69 -0.62 45.66
N LYS A 335 12.05 -1.52 46.41
CA LYS A 335 10.93 -2.30 45.87
C LYS A 335 9.64 -1.52 46.04
N LEU A 336 8.95 -1.35 44.93
CA LEU A 336 7.65 -0.67 44.85
C LEU A 336 6.59 -1.64 44.32
N SER A 337 5.37 -1.51 44.85
CA SER A 337 4.18 -2.20 44.31
C SER A 337 3.08 -1.20 44.10
N LEU A 338 2.55 -1.12 42.92
CA LEU A 338 1.53 -0.16 42.51
C LEU A 338 0.33 -0.89 41.92
N THR A 339 -0.85 -0.38 42.19
CA THR A 339 -2.03 -0.82 41.44
C THR A 339 -2.04 -0.21 40.05
N ALA A 340 -2.77 -0.84 39.12
CA ALA A 340 -2.97 -0.30 37.77
C ALA A 340 -3.47 1.15 37.82
N ASP A 341 -4.43 1.46 38.71
CA ASP A 341 -4.97 2.81 38.87
C ASP A 341 -3.94 3.83 39.34
N GLN A 342 -3.01 3.42 40.20
CA GLN A 342 -1.92 4.31 40.66
C GLN A 342 -0.97 4.63 39.52
N VAL A 343 -0.62 3.65 38.68
CA VAL A 343 0.20 3.88 37.49
C VAL A 343 -0.52 4.80 36.52
N LEU A 344 -1.80 4.54 36.24
CA LEU A 344 -2.59 5.37 35.33
C LEU A 344 -2.80 6.81 35.87
N ALA A 345 -2.85 7.00 37.18
CA ALA A 345 -2.94 8.32 37.79
C ALA A 345 -1.65 9.12 37.61
N ALA A 346 -0.49 8.45 37.66
CA ALA A 346 0.82 9.10 37.44
C ALA A 346 1.06 9.52 35.98
N ILE A 347 0.35 8.89 35.03
CA ILE A 347 0.45 9.21 33.58
C ILE A 347 -0.44 10.40 33.20
N LYS A 348 -1.44 10.76 34.03
CA LYS A 348 -2.31 11.90 33.68
C LYS A 348 -1.43 13.11 33.40
N PRO A 349 -1.49 13.69 32.18
CA PRO A 349 -0.76 14.92 31.93
C PRO A 349 -1.16 15.90 33.00
N GLY A 350 -0.21 16.54 33.65
CA GLY A 350 -0.47 17.77 34.37
C GLY A 350 -1.04 18.76 33.34
N GLY A 351 -2.29 18.57 33.00
CA GLY A 351 -3.04 19.47 32.14
C GLY A 351 -3.37 20.67 33.02
N GLU A 352 -2.47 21.61 33.00
CA GLU A 352 -2.71 23.01 33.35
C GLU A 352 -1.34 23.68 33.47
N HIS A 353 -0.81 24.03 32.29
CA HIS A 353 0.13 25.15 32.16
C HIS A 353 -0.18 25.92 30.91
#